data_18792da6ce888988fbdc566c7dcb1a04
#
_entry.id   18792da6ce888988fbdc566c7dcb1a04
#
_cell.length_a   1.000
_cell.length_b   1.000
_cell.length_c   1.000
_cell.angle_alpha   90.00
_cell.angle_beta   90.00
_cell.angle_gamma   90.00
#
_symmetry.space_group_name_H-M   'P 1'
#
loop_
_entity.id
_entity.type
_entity.pdbx_description
1 polymer ?
#
loop_
_entity_poly.entity_id
_entity_poly.type
_entity_poly.pdbx_seq_one_letter_code
_entity_poly.pdbx_strand_id
1 'polypeptide(L)'
;MEKNTLLLHDTEAFMRGELDNVTVAEGCIVLDPVQGSYVPYGCYTSAALPMPLFDELWVSWNVATPPGTAVEAQARVMVDGNWSAWVGFGRWSTHLRRESVPPRERGPLRMGPDALRLDSKCATQAQLRIYLYTKNEKTTPAVRLLGVSVRRVDAIPARGRPVNRSLHLMPYVVGRRAPALRPWMDLAIGLASLTNRWGADLLPEEFAQVLRDWRAPAEGDPRNLAFAAAAAGCWGFPAWISWCGLATLRDEIRAGCGTLVALGSTPAQMASGWPERRFVTVRGFRMGAGAGKVLLCDPWAGENDFDAETEMELDDFLVAWDNVALLMRPRPAANMQGGPVRDSVRPRPAGPVAPGVCRLYRGGELHLLDADFCANGGVLAWSTPDGRPHATTAHRTIHFVEPEAGGVRLDPKDPEKTSQKYTVYAVDTAGGMLVGDVTI
;
A
#
# COMPACT_ATOMS: atom_id res chain seq x y z
N MET A 1 21.99 -4.09 -13.63
CA MET A 1 20.62 -3.76 -13.24
C MET A 1 19.90 -3.24 -14.48
N GLU A 2 18.84 -3.88 -14.92
CA GLU A 2 18.08 -3.41 -16.07
C GLU A 2 17.56 -2.02 -15.78
N LYS A 3 17.76 -1.06 -16.67
CA LYS A 3 17.36 0.35 -16.47
C LYS A 3 15.85 0.57 -16.71
N ASN A 4 15.04 -0.37 -16.23
CA ASN A 4 13.59 -0.32 -16.42
C ASN A 4 12.89 0.53 -15.37
N THR A 5 13.58 0.86 -14.28
CA THR A 5 13.04 1.60 -13.13
C THR A 5 13.97 2.74 -12.77
N LEU A 6 13.41 3.93 -12.63
CA LEU A 6 14.09 5.12 -12.11
C LEU A 6 13.38 5.59 -10.84
N LEU A 7 14.17 5.93 -9.83
CA LEU A 7 13.68 6.46 -8.55
C LEU A 7 14.27 7.84 -8.32
N LEU A 8 13.40 8.79 -7.99
CA LEU A 8 13.76 10.11 -7.49
C LEU A 8 13.51 10.08 -5.98
N HIS A 9 14.55 10.16 -5.15
CA HIS A 9 14.43 9.93 -3.71
C HIS A 9 15.43 10.72 -2.86
N ASP A 10 16.10 11.70 -3.45
CA ASP A 10 17.04 12.57 -2.77
C ASP A 10 16.94 14.02 -3.26
N THR A 11 17.58 14.91 -2.55
CA THR A 11 17.58 16.34 -2.86
C THR A 11 18.08 16.63 -4.27
N GLU A 12 19.15 15.98 -4.72
CA GLU A 12 19.75 16.23 -6.04
C GLU A 12 18.79 15.85 -7.16
N ALA A 13 18.14 14.69 -7.05
CA ALA A 13 17.16 14.22 -8.03
C ALA A 13 15.93 15.14 -8.09
N PHE A 14 15.43 15.60 -6.94
CA PHE A 14 14.28 16.50 -6.89
C PHE A 14 14.60 17.90 -7.40
N MET A 15 15.77 18.44 -7.10
CA MET A 15 16.21 19.78 -7.56
C MET A 15 16.43 19.89 -9.09
N ARG A 16 16.44 18.75 -9.81
CA ARG A 16 16.47 18.75 -11.27
C ARG A 16 15.12 19.02 -11.92
N GLY A 17 14.04 18.99 -11.14
CA GLY A 17 12.68 19.26 -11.60
C GLY A 17 12.25 20.69 -11.41
N GLU A 18 11.02 20.98 -11.82
CA GLU A 18 10.36 22.28 -11.65
C GLU A 18 9.59 22.28 -10.33
N LEU A 19 9.77 23.32 -9.55
CA LEU A 19 9.16 23.54 -8.24
C LEU A 19 8.20 24.73 -8.35
N ASP A 20 6.90 24.46 -8.23
CA ASP A 20 5.84 25.48 -8.24
C ASP A 20 5.09 25.41 -6.90
N ASN A 21 5.27 26.42 -6.03
CA ASN A 21 4.76 26.46 -4.67
C ASN A 21 5.18 25.27 -3.80
N VAL A 22 6.30 24.64 -4.13
CA VAL A 22 6.93 23.56 -3.35
C VAL A 22 8.42 23.80 -3.24
N THR A 23 9.02 23.26 -2.22
CA THR A 23 10.47 23.29 -2.00
C THR A 23 10.99 21.91 -1.62
N VAL A 24 12.31 21.73 -1.67
CA VAL A 24 12.97 20.50 -1.19
C VAL A 24 13.57 20.78 0.19
N ALA A 25 13.01 20.13 1.21
CA ALA A 25 13.46 20.22 2.59
C ALA A 25 13.70 18.82 3.16
N GLU A 26 14.85 18.62 3.79
CA GLU A 26 15.25 17.33 4.41
C GLU A 26 15.12 16.12 3.47
N GLY A 27 15.46 16.32 2.18
CA GLY A 27 15.36 15.26 1.16
C GLY A 27 13.92 14.94 0.71
N CYS A 28 12.95 15.78 1.06
CA CYS A 28 11.54 15.61 0.69
C CYS A 28 11.03 16.83 -0.09
N ILE A 29 10.08 16.62 -1.01
CA ILE A 29 9.31 17.72 -1.58
C ILE A 29 8.19 18.04 -0.61
N VAL A 30 8.08 19.31 -0.23
CA VAL A 30 7.05 19.86 0.67
C VAL A 30 6.48 21.13 0.09
N LEU A 31 5.31 21.57 0.57
CA LEU A 31 4.76 22.88 0.20
C LEU A 31 5.66 24.00 0.69
N ASP A 32 5.72 25.09 -0.06
CA ASP A 32 6.51 26.26 0.32
C ASP A 32 5.95 26.92 1.58
N PRO A 33 6.79 27.22 2.57
CA PRO A 33 6.41 28.03 3.72
C PRO A 33 6.50 29.52 3.39
N VAL A 34 5.37 30.21 3.36
CA VAL A 34 5.29 31.66 3.23
C VAL A 34 4.89 32.29 4.56
N GLN A 35 5.77 33.12 5.13
CA GLN A 35 5.56 33.77 6.42
C GLN A 35 5.20 32.78 7.56
N GLY A 36 5.78 31.58 7.53
CA GLY A 36 5.56 30.55 8.56
C GLY A 36 4.28 29.73 8.39
N SER A 37 3.58 29.88 7.28
CA SER A 37 2.40 29.08 6.90
C SER A 37 2.61 28.45 5.53
N TYR A 38 2.19 27.18 5.39
CA TYR A 38 2.27 26.50 4.10
C TYR A 38 1.19 27.00 3.14
N VAL A 39 1.57 27.18 1.87
CA VAL A 39 0.60 27.46 0.79
C VAL A 39 -0.38 26.29 0.64
N PRO A 40 -1.65 26.53 0.21
CA PRO A 40 -2.67 25.48 0.20
C PRO A 40 -2.43 24.38 -0.84
N TYR A 41 -1.66 24.67 -1.89
CA TYR A 41 -1.28 23.69 -2.92
C TYR A 41 0.02 24.07 -3.60
N GLY A 42 0.67 23.06 -4.16
CA GLY A 42 1.85 23.24 -4.98
C GLY A 42 2.03 22.04 -5.91
N CYS A 43 2.97 22.14 -6.83
CA CYS A 43 3.23 21.16 -7.85
C CYS A 43 4.73 20.96 -8.07
N TYR A 44 5.14 19.72 -8.06
CA TYR A 44 6.47 19.30 -8.53
C TYR A 44 6.35 18.62 -9.87
N THR A 45 7.18 19.00 -10.84
CA THR A 45 7.29 18.32 -12.14
C THR A 45 8.75 17.87 -12.32
N SER A 46 8.96 16.55 -12.51
CA SER A 46 10.32 16.01 -12.71
C SER A 46 10.94 16.55 -14.00
N ALA A 47 12.26 16.51 -14.11
CA ALA A 47 12.90 16.54 -15.42
C ALA A 47 12.38 15.42 -16.32
N ALA A 48 12.58 15.53 -17.62
CA ALA A 48 12.33 14.43 -18.54
C ALA A 48 13.23 13.24 -18.19
N LEU A 49 12.63 12.07 -18.00
CA LEU A 49 13.32 10.83 -17.62
C LEU A 49 13.49 9.94 -18.85
N PRO A 50 14.72 9.82 -19.38
CA PRO A 50 15.00 8.89 -20.48
C PRO A 50 14.76 7.46 -20.02
N MET A 51 13.95 6.73 -20.79
CA MET A 51 13.62 5.33 -20.53
C MET A 51 13.98 4.49 -21.75
N PRO A 52 14.26 3.16 -21.59
CA PRO A 52 14.27 2.24 -22.71
C PRO A 52 12.95 2.31 -23.48
N LEU A 53 12.92 1.81 -24.72
CA LEU A 53 11.68 1.72 -25.50
C LEU A 53 10.62 0.89 -24.76
N PHE A 54 9.45 1.46 -24.52
CA PHE A 54 8.41 0.83 -23.69
C PHE A 54 7.00 1.08 -24.21
N ASP A 55 6.08 0.23 -23.79
CA ASP A 55 4.65 0.29 -24.10
C ASP A 55 3.75 0.28 -22.86
N GLU A 56 4.32 0.12 -21.65
CA GLU A 56 3.57 0.15 -20.41
C GLU A 56 4.40 0.81 -19.30
N LEU A 57 3.73 1.58 -18.43
CA LEU A 57 4.38 2.39 -17.40
C LEU A 57 3.60 2.33 -16.08
N TRP A 58 4.33 2.14 -14.97
CA TRP A 58 3.86 2.22 -13.59
C TRP A 58 4.49 3.41 -12.88
N VAL A 59 3.71 4.06 -12.02
CA VAL A 59 4.19 5.14 -11.15
C VAL A 59 4.12 4.70 -9.70
N SER A 60 5.10 5.10 -8.92
CA SER A 60 5.14 4.86 -7.47
C SER A 60 5.43 6.16 -6.74
N TRP A 61 4.89 6.31 -5.56
CA TRP A 61 5.22 7.40 -4.64
C TRP A 61 5.27 6.92 -3.20
N ASN A 62 6.19 7.49 -2.42
CA ASN A 62 6.18 7.37 -0.97
C ASN A 62 6.03 8.77 -0.38
N VAL A 63 4.96 8.99 0.35
CA VAL A 63 4.58 10.30 0.85
C VAL A 63 3.99 10.20 2.24
N ALA A 64 4.44 11.06 3.14
CA ALA A 64 3.74 11.30 4.39
C ALA A 64 2.60 12.29 4.13
N THR A 65 1.39 11.93 4.53
CA THR A 65 0.20 12.78 4.40
C THR A 65 -0.43 13.00 5.78
N PRO A 66 0.05 13.99 6.57
CA PRO A 66 -0.57 14.36 7.83
C PRO A 66 -2.07 14.69 7.67
N PRO A 67 -2.86 14.70 8.76
CA PRO A 67 -4.27 15.06 8.69
C PRO A 67 -4.53 16.34 7.91
N GLY A 68 -5.49 16.30 6.99
CA GLY A 68 -5.83 17.43 6.13
C GLY A 68 -4.99 17.57 4.85
N THR A 69 -4.02 16.67 4.61
CA THR A 69 -3.17 16.73 3.41
C THR A 69 -3.45 15.58 2.45
N ALA A 70 -3.16 15.82 1.17
CA ALA A 70 -3.28 14.84 0.11
C ALA A 70 -2.27 15.12 -1.01
N VAL A 71 -2.05 14.13 -1.89
CA VAL A 71 -1.29 14.30 -3.12
C VAL A 71 -2.03 13.69 -4.31
N GLU A 72 -1.72 14.17 -5.52
CA GLU A 72 -2.17 13.57 -6.79
C GLU A 72 -0.97 13.35 -7.70
N ALA A 73 -0.74 12.10 -8.11
CA ALA A 73 0.34 11.75 -9.01
C ALA A 73 -0.14 11.67 -10.46
N GLN A 74 0.67 12.17 -11.37
CA GLN A 74 0.43 12.15 -12.81
C GLN A 74 1.71 11.79 -13.55
N ALA A 75 1.57 11.22 -14.75
CA ALA A 75 2.66 11.03 -15.69
C ALA A 75 2.27 11.44 -17.09
N ARG A 76 3.28 11.77 -17.92
CA ARG A 76 3.16 11.85 -19.37
C ARG A 76 4.33 11.14 -20.02
N VAL A 77 4.15 10.75 -21.27
CA VAL A 77 5.13 9.97 -22.02
C VAL A 77 5.40 10.61 -23.37
N MET A 78 6.61 10.41 -23.90
CA MET A 78 7.00 10.91 -25.21
C MET A 78 6.80 9.82 -26.25
N VAL A 79 5.86 10.06 -27.16
CA VAL A 79 5.49 9.16 -28.26
C VAL A 79 5.74 9.90 -29.57
N ASP A 80 6.49 9.29 -30.48
CA ASP A 80 6.82 9.87 -31.79
C ASP A 80 7.36 11.33 -31.70
N GLY A 81 8.20 11.60 -30.68
CA GLY A 81 8.82 12.91 -30.43
C GLY A 81 7.91 13.95 -29.79
N ASN A 82 6.67 13.63 -29.44
CA ASN A 82 5.72 14.53 -28.84
C ASN A 82 5.30 14.07 -27.43
N TRP A 83 5.16 15.00 -26.51
CA TRP A 83 4.60 14.73 -25.21
C TRP A 83 3.11 14.42 -25.29
N SER A 84 2.70 13.35 -24.66
CA SER A 84 1.28 13.07 -24.43
C SER A 84 0.65 14.11 -23.49
N ALA A 85 -0.67 14.10 -23.38
CA ALA A 85 -1.34 14.74 -22.26
C ALA A 85 -0.95 14.06 -20.93
N TRP A 86 -1.08 14.78 -19.82
CA TRP A 86 -0.93 14.25 -18.48
C TRP A 86 -2.03 13.24 -18.17
N VAL A 87 -1.64 12.11 -17.61
CA VAL A 87 -2.53 11.03 -17.16
C VAL A 87 -2.38 10.88 -15.64
N GLY A 88 -3.50 10.92 -14.92
CA GLY A 88 -3.52 10.75 -13.46
C GLY A 88 -3.33 9.28 -13.06
N PHE A 89 -2.71 9.06 -11.89
CA PHE A 89 -2.57 7.76 -11.24
C PHE A 89 -3.35 7.67 -9.93
N GLY A 90 -4.06 8.73 -9.57
CA GLY A 90 -4.94 8.78 -8.42
C GLY A 90 -4.55 9.81 -7.37
N ARG A 91 -5.47 10.01 -6.45
CA ARG A 91 -5.32 10.86 -5.27
C ARG A 91 -5.04 9.99 -4.05
N TRP A 92 -4.00 10.34 -3.32
CA TRP A 92 -3.56 9.62 -2.13
C TRP A 92 -3.61 10.51 -0.88
N SER A 93 -4.08 9.92 0.21
CA SER A 93 -3.97 10.43 1.57
C SER A 93 -4.19 9.29 2.55
N THR A 94 -3.53 9.30 3.71
CA THR A 94 -3.83 8.35 4.80
C THR A 94 -5.10 8.73 5.57
N HIS A 95 -5.50 10.00 5.53
CA HIS A 95 -6.58 10.54 6.36
C HIS A 95 -7.77 11.09 5.58
N LEU A 96 -7.59 11.42 4.31
CA LEU A 96 -8.65 11.89 3.44
C LEU A 96 -9.03 10.79 2.44
N ARG A 97 -10.12 11.03 1.73
CA ARG A 97 -10.59 10.16 0.66
C ARG A 97 -9.49 9.91 -0.38
N ARG A 98 -9.24 8.65 -0.65
CA ARG A 98 -8.32 8.17 -1.69
C ARG A 98 -9.12 7.68 -2.87
N GLU A 99 -8.65 7.99 -4.07
CA GLU A 99 -9.36 7.60 -5.29
C GLU A 99 -8.35 7.26 -6.39
N SER A 100 -8.47 6.07 -6.95
CA SER A 100 -7.81 5.75 -8.21
C SER A 100 -8.47 6.52 -9.37
N VAL A 101 -7.80 6.54 -10.51
CA VAL A 101 -8.37 7.13 -11.72
C VAL A 101 -9.25 6.09 -12.43
N PRO A 102 -10.43 6.49 -13.00
CA PRO A 102 -11.21 5.60 -13.84
C PRO A 102 -10.39 5.10 -15.02
N PRO A 103 -10.61 3.88 -15.47
CA PRO A 103 -10.13 3.45 -16.77
C PRO A 103 -10.49 4.51 -17.82
N ARG A 104 -9.49 4.98 -18.54
CA ARG A 104 -9.66 6.02 -19.57
C ARG A 104 -8.83 5.67 -20.79
N GLU A 105 -9.42 5.92 -21.94
CA GLU A 105 -8.73 5.90 -23.22
C GLU A 105 -8.60 7.32 -23.74
N ARG A 106 -7.40 7.67 -24.21
CA ARG A 106 -7.13 8.98 -24.80
C ARG A 106 -6.10 8.82 -25.92
N GLY A 107 -6.59 8.70 -27.15
CA GLY A 107 -5.73 8.36 -28.28
C GLY A 107 -5.08 6.98 -28.07
N PRO A 108 -3.76 6.88 -28.18
CA PRO A 108 -3.04 5.61 -27.96
C PRO A 108 -2.86 5.27 -26.48
N LEU A 109 -3.30 6.12 -25.54
CA LEU A 109 -3.11 5.94 -24.11
C LEU A 109 -4.33 5.29 -23.50
N ARG A 110 -4.09 4.20 -22.78
CA ARG A 110 -5.10 3.47 -22.01
C ARG A 110 -4.65 3.39 -20.55
N MET A 111 -5.42 3.98 -19.65
CA MET A 111 -5.18 3.88 -18.21
C MET A 111 -5.92 2.68 -17.65
N GLY A 112 -5.15 1.73 -17.06
CA GLY A 112 -5.64 0.62 -16.26
C GLY A 112 -5.74 1.00 -14.78
N PRO A 113 -5.97 0.02 -13.89
CA PRO A 113 -6.06 0.28 -12.45
C PRO A 113 -4.80 0.89 -11.86
N ASP A 114 -3.63 0.47 -12.31
CA ASP A 114 -2.32 0.83 -11.76
C ASP A 114 -1.23 1.09 -12.82
N ALA A 115 -1.58 0.99 -14.13
CA ALA A 115 -0.63 1.11 -15.23
C ALA A 115 -1.18 1.93 -16.39
N LEU A 116 -0.31 2.71 -17.01
CA LEU A 116 -0.55 3.39 -18.28
C LEU A 116 -0.02 2.50 -19.41
N ARG A 117 -0.88 2.13 -20.38
CA ARG A 117 -0.55 1.34 -21.56
C ARG A 117 -0.62 2.17 -22.83
N LEU A 118 0.20 1.83 -23.80
CA LEU A 118 0.21 2.43 -25.12
C LEU A 118 -0.25 1.41 -26.16
N ASP A 119 -1.38 1.66 -26.79
CA ASP A 119 -1.92 0.78 -27.83
C ASP A 119 -1.17 1.00 -29.14
N SER A 120 -0.48 -0.03 -29.63
CA SER A 120 0.24 -0.02 -30.91
C SER A 120 1.30 1.09 -31.05
N LYS A 121 1.74 1.68 -29.94
CA LYS A 121 2.77 2.72 -29.88
C LYS A 121 3.76 2.42 -28.77
N CYS A 122 4.94 3.05 -28.85
CA CYS A 122 5.96 2.97 -27.82
C CYS A 122 6.42 4.38 -27.45
N ALA A 123 6.93 4.49 -26.24
CA ALA A 123 7.51 5.72 -25.71
C ALA A 123 8.99 5.52 -25.36
N THR A 124 9.73 6.62 -25.28
CA THR A 124 11.17 6.65 -24.98
C THR A 124 11.52 7.50 -23.77
N GLN A 125 10.57 8.30 -23.29
CA GLN A 125 10.74 9.16 -22.10
C GLN A 125 9.46 9.20 -21.31
N ALA A 126 9.61 9.38 -20.01
CA ALA A 126 8.51 9.67 -19.10
C ALA A 126 8.79 10.98 -18.34
N GLN A 127 7.74 11.62 -17.86
CA GLN A 127 7.84 12.74 -16.93
C GLN A 127 6.77 12.59 -15.87
N LEU A 128 7.16 12.78 -14.61
CA LEU A 128 6.29 12.65 -13.45
C LEU A 128 5.89 14.03 -12.94
N ARG A 129 4.68 14.14 -12.45
CA ARG A 129 4.19 15.32 -11.76
C ARG A 129 3.41 14.89 -10.51
N ILE A 130 3.62 15.60 -9.41
CA ILE A 130 2.85 15.38 -8.19
C ILE A 130 2.36 16.71 -7.63
N TYR A 131 1.06 16.80 -7.41
CA TYR A 131 0.42 17.90 -6.70
C TYR A 131 0.37 17.59 -5.22
N LEU A 132 0.65 18.60 -4.40
CA LEU A 132 0.56 18.57 -2.96
C LEU A 132 -0.57 19.49 -2.52
N TYR A 133 -1.41 19.03 -1.59
CA TYR A 133 -2.54 19.81 -1.07
C TYR A 133 -2.55 19.78 0.45
N THR A 134 -2.89 20.92 1.07
CA THR A 134 -3.19 21.01 2.48
C THR A 134 -4.44 21.83 2.75
N LYS A 135 -5.22 21.41 3.74
CA LYS A 135 -6.33 22.18 4.33
C LYS A 135 -5.91 22.94 5.58
N ASN A 136 -4.68 22.73 6.04
CA ASN A 136 -4.14 23.31 7.26
C ASN A 136 -2.76 23.91 6.98
N GLU A 137 -2.66 25.21 7.09
CA GLU A 137 -1.42 25.97 6.88
C GLU A 137 -0.23 25.58 7.77
N LYS A 138 -0.45 24.78 8.81
CA LYS A 138 0.60 24.28 9.71
C LYS A 138 1.12 22.90 9.34
N THR A 139 0.53 22.27 8.31
CA THR A 139 0.91 20.92 7.89
C THR A 139 1.13 20.86 6.40
N THR A 140 2.09 20.05 5.98
CA THR A 140 2.40 19.78 4.58
C THR A 140 2.54 18.29 4.33
N PRO A 141 2.12 17.76 3.17
CA PRO A 141 2.56 16.45 2.76
C PRO A 141 4.07 16.48 2.48
N ALA A 142 4.76 15.35 2.66
CA ALA A 142 6.20 15.23 2.40
C ALA A 142 6.46 14.05 1.47
N VAL A 143 6.85 14.34 0.23
CA VAL A 143 7.15 13.34 -0.80
C VAL A 143 8.60 12.93 -0.69
N ARG A 144 8.85 11.65 -0.39
CA ARG A 144 10.19 11.08 -0.19
C ARG A 144 10.71 10.31 -1.39
N LEU A 145 9.80 9.76 -2.18
CA LEU A 145 10.16 8.97 -3.36
C LEU A 145 9.11 9.14 -4.44
N LEU A 146 9.56 9.35 -5.67
CA LEU A 146 8.80 9.16 -6.88
C LEU A 146 9.51 8.13 -7.74
N GLY A 147 8.79 7.14 -8.24
CA GLY A 147 9.33 6.09 -9.07
C GLY A 147 8.56 5.95 -10.38
N VAL A 148 9.27 5.60 -11.42
CA VAL A 148 8.70 5.15 -12.69
C VAL A 148 9.34 3.83 -13.09
N SER A 149 8.51 2.88 -13.48
CA SER A 149 8.96 1.61 -14.05
C SER A 149 8.24 1.35 -15.37
N VAL A 150 8.93 0.72 -16.32
CA VAL A 150 8.40 0.52 -17.67
C VAL A 150 8.58 -0.91 -18.15
N ARG A 151 7.61 -1.39 -18.93
CA ARG A 151 7.74 -2.64 -19.69
C ARG A 151 8.51 -2.39 -20.97
N ARG A 152 9.69 -2.98 -21.09
CA ARG A 152 10.49 -2.88 -22.30
C ARG A 152 9.93 -3.77 -23.39
N VAL A 153 9.83 -3.23 -24.58
CA VAL A 153 9.41 -3.99 -25.78
C VAL A 153 10.58 -4.68 -26.48
N ASP A 154 11.81 -4.26 -26.20
CA ASP A 154 13.05 -4.71 -26.84
C ASP A 154 13.85 -5.71 -26.01
N ALA A 155 13.32 -6.17 -24.89
CA ALA A 155 14.04 -7.04 -23.97
C ALA A 155 13.18 -8.14 -23.36
N ILE A 156 13.77 -9.32 -23.27
CA ILE A 156 13.23 -10.44 -22.51
C ILE A 156 13.72 -10.30 -21.05
N PRO A 157 12.83 -10.41 -20.05
CA PRO A 157 13.22 -10.34 -18.65
C PRO A 157 14.27 -11.39 -18.28
N ALA A 158 15.34 -10.95 -17.61
CA ALA A 158 16.47 -11.80 -17.26
C ALA A 158 16.09 -12.86 -16.21
N ARG A 159 16.55 -14.10 -16.37
CA ARG A 159 16.32 -15.19 -15.41
C ARG A 159 17.27 -15.18 -14.22
N GLY A 160 18.47 -14.62 -14.36
CA GLY A 160 19.49 -14.54 -13.32
C GLY A 160 20.04 -15.90 -12.86
N ARG A 161 20.96 -15.86 -11.88
CA ARG A 161 21.54 -17.08 -11.30
C ARG A 161 20.54 -17.74 -10.34
N PRO A 162 20.45 -19.09 -10.30
CA PRO A 162 19.63 -19.80 -9.33
C PRO A 162 19.98 -19.44 -7.88
N VAL A 163 18.96 -19.50 -7.04
CA VAL A 163 19.06 -19.25 -5.59
C VAL A 163 18.36 -20.39 -4.86
N ASN A 164 18.96 -20.85 -3.76
CA ASN A 164 18.33 -21.81 -2.85
C ASN A 164 18.30 -21.17 -1.46
N ARG A 165 17.24 -20.41 -1.19
CA ARG A 165 17.04 -19.65 0.04
C ARG A 165 15.57 -19.44 0.31
N SER A 166 15.18 -19.58 1.57
CA SER A 166 13.86 -19.25 2.11
C SER A 166 13.97 -18.12 3.11
N LEU A 167 13.05 -17.18 3.05
CA LEU A 167 12.86 -16.16 4.07
C LEU A 167 11.72 -16.57 4.98
N HIS A 168 11.86 -16.31 6.27
CA HIS A 168 10.75 -16.44 7.21
C HIS A 168 9.89 -15.16 7.11
N LEU A 169 8.62 -15.32 6.75
CA LEU A 169 7.60 -14.27 6.73
C LEU A 169 6.43 -14.73 7.61
N MET A 170 5.73 -13.78 8.21
CA MET A 170 4.49 -14.09 8.92
C MET A 170 3.41 -14.42 7.90
N PRO A 171 2.87 -15.66 7.89
CA PRO A 171 1.80 -16.01 6.95
C PRO A 171 0.44 -15.52 7.46
N TYR A 172 -0.45 -15.19 6.52
CA TYR A 172 -1.83 -14.83 6.80
C TYR A 172 -2.72 -15.28 5.63
N VAL A 173 -3.97 -15.68 5.93
CA VAL A 173 -4.97 -16.00 4.91
C VAL A 173 -6.13 -15.01 4.92
N VAL A 174 -6.68 -14.71 3.73
CA VAL A 174 -7.80 -13.79 3.55
C VAL A 174 -9.06 -14.26 4.30
N GLY A 175 -9.29 -15.57 4.34
CA GLY A 175 -10.47 -16.16 4.97
C GLY A 175 -10.59 -15.86 6.48
N ARG A 176 -9.48 -15.54 7.15
CA ARG A 176 -9.45 -15.25 8.59
C ARG A 176 -9.39 -13.75 8.90
N ARG A 177 -9.54 -12.90 7.91
CA ARG A 177 -9.45 -11.45 8.05
C ARG A 177 -10.82 -10.80 7.97
N ALA A 178 -10.87 -9.52 8.31
CA ALA A 178 -12.09 -8.74 8.35
C ALA A 178 -12.83 -8.75 6.99
N PRO A 179 -14.08 -9.26 6.91
CA PRO A 179 -14.80 -9.40 5.64
C PRO A 179 -14.99 -8.07 4.90
N ALA A 180 -15.21 -6.97 5.62
CA ALA A 180 -15.40 -5.64 5.04
C ALA A 180 -14.16 -5.12 4.27
N LEU A 181 -12.96 -5.64 4.58
CA LEU A 181 -11.72 -5.26 3.93
C LEU A 181 -11.21 -6.30 2.93
N ARG A 182 -11.97 -7.38 2.72
CA ARG A 182 -11.59 -8.50 1.84
C ARG A 182 -11.09 -8.09 0.46
N PRO A 183 -11.67 -7.08 -0.23
CA PRO A 183 -11.22 -6.68 -1.57
C PRO A 183 -9.77 -6.19 -1.64
N TRP A 184 -9.20 -5.70 -0.53
CA TRP A 184 -7.82 -5.19 -0.45
C TRP A 184 -6.89 -6.11 0.34
N MET A 185 -7.41 -7.21 0.86
CA MET A 185 -6.75 -7.97 1.92
C MET A 185 -5.50 -8.71 1.45
N ASP A 186 -5.46 -9.24 0.25
CA ASP A 186 -4.27 -9.94 -0.26
C ASP A 186 -3.07 -9.00 -0.44
N LEU A 187 -3.27 -7.78 -0.96
CA LEU A 187 -2.26 -6.72 -0.96
C LEU A 187 -1.81 -6.35 0.45
N ALA A 188 -2.76 -6.17 1.35
CA ALA A 188 -2.50 -5.79 2.73
C ALA A 188 -1.72 -6.86 3.49
N ILE A 189 -2.05 -8.14 3.29
CA ILE A 189 -1.33 -9.29 3.84
C ILE A 189 0.12 -9.30 3.35
N GLY A 190 0.34 -9.10 2.05
CA GLY A 190 1.68 -9.04 1.50
C GLY A 190 2.53 -7.94 2.13
N LEU A 191 1.97 -6.74 2.30
CA LEU A 191 2.65 -5.62 2.96
C LEU A 191 2.94 -5.92 4.43
N ALA A 192 1.98 -6.46 5.17
CA ALA A 192 2.17 -6.83 6.58
C ALA A 192 3.25 -7.90 6.74
N SER A 193 3.22 -8.96 5.94
CA SER A 193 4.22 -10.03 5.96
C SER A 193 5.64 -9.50 5.70
N LEU A 194 5.80 -8.60 4.73
CA LEU A 194 7.08 -8.00 4.39
C LEU A 194 7.59 -7.05 5.49
N THR A 195 6.75 -6.16 5.99
CA THR A 195 7.14 -5.17 7.01
C THR A 195 7.38 -5.78 8.36
N ASN A 196 6.61 -6.82 8.75
CA ASN A 196 6.76 -7.52 10.01
C ASN A 196 8.06 -8.32 10.07
N ARG A 197 8.59 -8.76 8.94
CA ARG A 197 9.95 -9.31 8.87
C ARG A 197 11.00 -8.34 9.41
N TRP A 198 10.78 -7.05 9.27
CA TRP A 198 11.64 -5.99 9.79
C TRP A 198 11.15 -5.38 11.11
N GLY A 199 10.31 -6.10 11.84
CA GLY A 199 9.87 -5.74 13.18
C GLY A 199 8.83 -4.62 13.25
N ALA A 200 8.00 -4.46 12.19
CA ALA A 200 6.98 -3.42 12.17
C ALA A 200 5.80 -3.69 13.11
N ASP A 201 5.49 -4.97 13.37
CA ASP A 201 4.35 -5.42 14.18
C ASP A 201 3.01 -4.80 13.73
N LEU A 202 2.74 -4.89 12.41
CA LEU A 202 1.55 -4.36 11.77
C LEU A 202 0.59 -5.49 11.37
N LEU A 203 -0.70 -5.25 11.52
CA LEU A 203 -1.73 -6.18 11.07
C LEU A 203 -2.11 -5.90 9.61
N PRO A 204 -2.51 -6.93 8.84
CA PRO A 204 -3.02 -6.74 7.48
C PRO A 204 -4.16 -5.72 7.40
N GLU A 205 -5.02 -5.68 8.40
CA GLU A 205 -6.15 -4.74 8.45
C GLU A 205 -5.73 -3.28 8.51
N GLU A 206 -4.59 -2.97 9.12
CA GLU A 206 -4.05 -1.61 9.14
C GLU A 206 -3.64 -1.15 7.75
N PHE A 207 -2.99 -2.04 6.98
CA PHE A 207 -2.71 -1.77 5.57
C PHE A 207 -3.98 -1.71 4.73
N ALA A 208 -4.93 -2.63 4.92
CA ALA A 208 -6.17 -2.66 4.15
C ALA A 208 -6.99 -1.38 4.32
N GLN A 209 -6.98 -0.77 5.50
CA GLN A 209 -7.63 0.52 5.75
C GLN A 209 -7.04 1.66 4.90
N VAL A 210 -5.71 1.72 4.77
CA VAL A 210 -5.06 2.77 3.97
C VAL A 210 -4.99 2.42 2.48
N LEU A 211 -5.16 1.15 2.10
CA LEU A 211 -5.27 0.72 0.71
C LEU A 211 -6.65 0.97 0.11
N ARG A 212 -7.67 1.15 0.94
CA ARG A 212 -9.05 1.27 0.48
C ARG A 212 -9.20 2.41 -0.53
N ASP A 213 -9.56 2.03 -1.76
CA ASP A 213 -9.94 2.95 -2.82
C ASP A 213 -11.43 3.27 -2.72
N TRP A 214 -11.77 4.54 -2.58
CA TRP A 214 -13.15 4.99 -2.41
C TRP A 214 -13.98 4.94 -3.68
N ARG A 215 -13.32 4.78 -4.80
CA ARG A 215 -13.96 4.63 -6.10
C ARG A 215 -14.32 3.20 -6.44
N ALA A 216 -13.58 2.24 -5.91
CA ALA A 216 -13.88 0.83 -6.05
C ALA A 216 -14.95 0.40 -5.02
N PRO A 217 -15.77 -0.63 -5.26
CA PRO A 217 -15.58 -1.70 -6.22
C PRO A 217 -16.47 -1.61 -7.47
N ALA A 218 -17.17 -0.50 -7.71
CA ALA A 218 -18.19 -0.44 -8.78
C ALA A 218 -17.60 -0.53 -10.21
N GLU A 219 -16.29 -0.36 -10.38
CA GLU A 219 -15.65 -0.19 -11.70
C GLU A 219 -14.43 -1.09 -11.93
N GLY A 220 -14.36 -2.26 -11.28
CA GLY A 220 -13.29 -3.23 -11.54
C GLY A 220 -12.45 -3.63 -10.32
N ASP A 221 -11.21 -4.05 -10.53
CA ASP A 221 -10.31 -4.48 -9.45
C ASP A 221 -9.95 -3.29 -8.54
N PRO A 222 -10.34 -3.33 -7.25
CA PRO A 222 -10.07 -2.24 -6.31
C PRO A 222 -8.59 -2.16 -5.89
N ARG A 223 -7.77 -3.12 -6.28
CA ARG A 223 -6.39 -3.25 -5.85
C ARG A 223 -5.47 -2.45 -6.76
N ASN A 224 -4.70 -1.54 -6.16
CA ASN A 224 -3.81 -0.63 -6.85
C ASN A 224 -2.39 -0.74 -6.26
N LEU A 225 -1.44 -1.19 -7.07
CA LEU A 225 -0.04 -1.33 -6.64
C LEU A 225 0.63 -0.01 -6.29
N ALA A 226 0.24 1.09 -6.93
CA ALA A 226 0.77 2.42 -6.57
C ALA A 226 0.32 2.81 -5.15
N PHE A 227 -0.92 2.47 -4.78
CA PHE A 227 -1.41 2.65 -3.41
C PHE A 227 -0.70 1.72 -2.42
N ALA A 228 -0.33 0.50 -2.84
CA ALA A 228 0.46 -0.39 -2.01
C ALA A 228 1.87 0.17 -1.73
N ALA A 229 2.54 0.73 -2.74
CA ALA A 229 3.82 1.41 -2.56
C ALA A 229 3.68 2.64 -1.63
N ALA A 230 2.64 3.44 -1.84
CA ALA A 230 2.35 4.59 -1.00
C ALA A 230 2.03 4.19 0.45
N ALA A 231 1.25 3.12 0.66
CA ALA A 231 0.95 2.59 1.98
C ALA A 231 2.22 2.16 2.71
N ALA A 232 3.10 1.36 2.09
CA ALA A 232 4.38 0.99 2.68
C ALA A 232 5.21 2.23 3.03
N GLY A 233 5.28 3.21 2.12
CA GLY A 233 5.98 4.48 2.30
C GLY A 233 5.48 5.29 3.49
N CYS A 234 4.18 5.25 3.78
CA CYS A 234 3.59 5.90 4.96
C CYS A 234 4.16 5.37 6.27
N TRP A 235 4.43 4.06 6.36
CA TRP A 235 5.10 3.46 7.52
C TRP A 235 6.64 3.57 7.48
N GLY A 236 7.18 4.34 6.51
CA GLY A 236 8.61 4.61 6.39
C GLY A 236 9.40 3.52 5.67
N PHE A 237 8.75 2.54 5.04
CA PHE A 237 9.39 1.52 4.21
C PHE A 237 9.46 2.03 2.76
N PRO A 238 10.65 2.32 2.23
CA PRO A 238 10.78 2.67 0.82
C PRO A 238 10.23 1.54 -0.05
N ALA A 239 9.27 1.85 -0.90
CA ALA A 239 8.61 0.87 -1.76
C ALA A 239 8.31 1.44 -3.14
N TRP A 240 8.45 0.61 -4.16
CA TRP A 240 8.18 0.99 -5.54
C TRP A 240 7.77 -0.21 -6.39
N ILE A 241 7.04 0.06 -7.47
CA ILE A 241 6.70 -0.93 -8.48
C ILE A 241 7.87 -1.07 -9.45
N SER A 242 8.16 -2.29 -9.85
CA SER A 242 9.18 -2.59 -10.85
C SER A 242 8.67 -3.64 -11.82
N TRP A 243 8.68 -3.33 -13.11
CA TRP A 243 8.65 -4.38 -14.11
C TRP A 243 10.05 -5.01 -14.17
N CYS A 244 10.13 -6.33 -13.96
CA CYS A 244 11.43 -6.97 -13.77
C CYS A 244 11.39 -8.45 -14.14
N GLY A 245 12.56 -9.04 -14.28
CA GLY A 245 12.73 -10.46 -14.51
C GLY A 245 12.92 -11.26 -13.23
N LEU A 246 12.95 -12.58 -13.37
CA LEU A 246 13.27 -13.53 -12.31
C LEU A 246 14.61 -13.23 -11.63
N ALA A 247 15.57 -12.65 -12.37
CA ALA A 247 16.85 -12.21 -11.83
C ALA A 247 16.66 -11.24 -10.66
N THR A 248 15.78 -10.26 -10.81
CA THR A 248 15.48 -9.27 -9.74
C THR A 248 14.88 -9.95 -8.51
N LEU A 249 13.89 -10.83 -8.68
CA LEU A 249 13.30 -11.55 -7.54
C LEU A 249 14.35 -12.40 -6.79
N ARG A 250 15.25 -13.04 -7.53
CA ARG A 250 16.35 -13.82 -6.97
C ARG A 250 17.36 -12.96 -6.22
N ASP A 251 17.67 -11.78 -6.75
CA ASP A 251 18.57 -10.82 -6.09
C ASP A 251 17.95 -10.23 -4.83
N GLU A 252 16.64 -9.94 -4.84
CA GLU A 252 15.90 -9.53 -3.65
C GLU A 252 15.95 -10.60 -2.55
N ILE A 253 15.71 -11.87 -2.90
CA ILE A 253 15.81 -12.97 -1.93
C ILE A 253 17.24 -13.12 -1.41
N ARG A 254 18.28 -12.94 -2.24
CA ARG A 254 19.68 -12.91 -1.77
C ARG A 254 19.94 -11.77 -0.80
N ALA A 255 19.34 -10.61 -1.04
CA ALA A 255 19.42 -9.45 -0.15
C ALA A 255 18.61 -9.61 1.14
N GLY A 256 17.79 -10.66 1.26
CA GLY A 256 16.92 -10.88 2.41
C GLY A 256 15.59 -10.15 2.34
N CYS A 257 15.23 -9.64 1.17
CA CYS A 257 13.97 -8.96 0.89
C CYS A 257 13.00 -9.91 0.16
N GLY A 258 11.81 -10.10 0.71
CA GLY A 258 10.70 -10.70 -0.02
C GLY A 258 10.10 -9.69 -1.00
N THR A 259 9.34 -10.17 -1.97
CA THR A 259 8.71 -9.32 -2.99
C THR A 259 7.23 -9.65 -3.13
N LEU A 260 6.40 -8.64 -3.30
CA LEU A 260 4.98 -8.82 -3.58
C LEU A 260 4.78 -8.84 -5.10
N VAL A 261 4.09 -9.84 -5.61
CA VAL A 261 3.82 -10.02 -7.03
C VAL A 261 2.36 -10.34 -7.27
N ALA A 262 1.86 -10.06 -8.48
CA ALA A 262 0.54 -10.48 -8.91
C ALA A 262 0.64 -11.78 -9.72
N LEU A 263 -0.22 -12.75 -9.42
CA LEU A 263 -0.34 -13.99 -10.16
C LEU A 263 -1.75 -14.13 -10.73
N GLY A 264 -1.85 -14.56 -11.97
CA GLY A 264 -3.10 -15.04 -12.55
C GLY A 264 -3.56 -16.32 -11.85
N SER A 265 -4.87 -16.44 -11.64
CA SER A 265 -5.48 -17.66 -11.10
C SER A 265 -5.92 -18.59 -12.23
N THR A 266 -5.79 -19.90 -12.00
CA THR A 266 -6.30 -20.91 -12.95
C THR A 266 -7.85 -20.92 -12.94
N PRO A 267 -8.49 -21.44 -14.01
CA PRO A 267 -9.95 -21.58 -14.01
C PRO A 267 -10.51 -22.36 -12.81
N ALA A 268 -9.78 -23.38 -12.34
CA ALA A 268 -10.19 -24.16 -11.16
C ALA A 268 -10.13 -23.33 -9.88
N GLN A 269 -9.10 -22.49 -9.71
CA GLN A 269 -8.99 -21.57 -8.59
C GLN A 269 -10.10 -20.52 -8.61
N MET A 270 -10.40 -19.94 -9.78
CA MET A 270 -11.51 -18.99 -9.92
C MET A 270 -12.86 -19.64 -9.61
N ALA A 271 -13.08 -20.88 -10.04
CA ALA A 271 -14.29 -21.65 -9.69
C ALA A 271 -14.41 -21.90 -8.19
N SER A 272 -13.29 -21.92 -7.45
CA SER A 272 -13.25 -22.02 -5.98
C SER A 272 -13.33 -20.65 -5.27
N GLY A 273 -13.64 -19.57 -6.00
CA GLY A 273 -13.82 -18.22 -5.45
C GLY A 273 -12.53 -17.39 -5.29
N TRP A 274 -11.43 -17.82 -5.92
CA TRP A 274 -10.24 -17.00 -5.99
C TRP A 274 -10.42 -15.87 -7.02
N PRO A 275 -9.80 -14.70 -6.82
CA PRO A 275 -9.84 -13.63 -7.82
C PRO A 275 -9.03 -14.02 -9.06
N GLU A 276 -9.39 -13.49 -10.23
CA GLU A 276 -8.65 -13.70 -11.48
C GLU A 276 -7.17 -13.31 -11.34
N ARG A 277 -6.88 -12.19 -10.70
CA ARG A 277 -5.56 -11.70 -10.31
C ARG A 277 -5.46 -11.70 -8.80
N ARG A 278 -4.45 -12.33 -8.22
CA ARG A 278 -4.20 -12.34 -6.79
C ARG A 278 -2.79 -11.88 -6.45
N PHE A 279 -2.63 -11.29 -5.27
CA PHE A 279 -1.33 -10.84 -4.81
C PHE A 279 -0.74 -11.85 -3.82
N VAL A 280 0.50 -12.25 -4.10
CA VAL A 280 1.25 -13.22 -3.30
C VAL A 280 2.64 -12.66 -2.98
N THR A 281 3.23 -13.14 -1.89
CA THR A 281 4.60 -12.75 -1.53
C THR A 281 5.56 -13.87 -1.87
N VAL A 282 6.56 -13.56 -2.70
CA VAL A 282 7.70 -14.46 -2.96
C VAL A 282 8.62 -14.40 -1.74
N ARG A 283 8.76 -15.52 -1.03
CA ARG A 283 9.61 -15.66 0.16
C ARG A 283 10.87 -16.48 -0.09
N GLY A 284 11.04 -17.03 -1.27
CA GLY A 284 12.24 -17.78 -1.57
C GLY A 284 12.17 -18.63 -2.84
N PHE A 285 13.22 -19.38 -3.00
CA PHE A 285 13.38 -20.36 -4.08
C PHE A 285 14.01 -21.62 -3.52
N ARG A 286 13.59 -22.78 -4.03
CA ARG A 286 14.19 -24.08 -3.77
C ARG A 286 14.71 -24.65 -5.07
N MET A 287 15.97 -25.07 -5.05
CA MET A 287 16.56 -25.83 -6.14
C MET A 287 16.09 -27.27 -6.05
N GLY A 288 15.87 -27.93 -7.18
CA GLY A 288 15.42 -29.30 -7.24
C GLY A 288 15.64 -29.90 -8.63
N ALA A 289 15.08 -31.08 -8.89
CA ALA A 289 15.02 -31.63 -10.24
C ALA A 289 14.16 -30.72 -11.13
N GLY A 290 14.62 -30.42 -12.34
CA GLY A 290 13.96 -29.49 -13.25
C GLY A 290 14.32 -28.02 -12.99
N ALA A 291 13.38 -27.11 -13.22
CA ALA A 291 13.57 -25.67 -13.08
C ALA A 291 13.61 -25.19 -11.61
N GLY A 292 13.19 -26.05 -10.64
CA GLY A 292 13.06 -25.73 -9.23
C GLY A 292 11.71 -25.10 -8.88
N LYS A 293 11.59 -24.66 -7.63
CA LYS A 293 10.34 -24.13 -7.07
C LYS A 293 10.46 -22.71 -6.54
N VAL A 294 9.37 -21.98 -6.63
CA VAL A 294 9.18 -20.68 -5.96
C VAL A 294 8.42 -20.94 -4.66
N LEU A 295 8.94 -20.38 -3.57
CA LEU A 295 8.33 -20.45 -2.25
C LEU A 295 7.50 -19.17 -2.05
N LEU A 296 6.22 -19.35 -1.74
CA LEU A 296 5.24 -18.26 -1.67
C LEU A 296 4.60 -18.17 -0.28
N CYS A 297 4.12 -16.99 0.07
CA CYS A 297 2.98 -16.82 0.94
C CYS A 297 1.80 -16.40 0.05
N ASP A 298 0.85 -17.32 -0.16
CA ASP A 298 -0.36 -17.10 -0.95
C ASP A 298 -1.56 -16.92 -0.01
N PRO A 299 -2.10 -15.70 0.14
CA PRO A 299 -3.17 -15.42 1.09
C PRO A 299 -4.49 -16.14 0.79
N TRP A 300 -4.64 -16.70 -0.40
CA TRP A 300 -5.85 -17.41 -0.83
C TRP A 300 -5.76 -18.92 -0.59
N ALA A 301 -4.59 -19.42 -0.21
CA ALA A 301 -4.40 -20.85 0.05
C ALA A 301 -4.83 -21.23 1.46
N GLY A 302 -5.70 -22.24 1.56
CA GLY A 302 -6.10 -22.87 2.81
C GLY A 302 -7.02 -22.04 3.71
N GLU A 303 -7.23 -22.58 4.91
CA GLU A 303 -8.14 -22.01 5.92
C GLU A 303 -7.41 -21.43 7.12
N ASN A 304 -6.16 -21.83 7.37
CA ASN A 304 -5.34 -21.37 8.49
C ASN A 304 -4.17 -20.54 7.99
N ASP A 305 -3.68 -19.62 8.81
CA ASP A 305 -2.61 -18.70 8.41
C ASP A 305 -1.34 -19.43 7.91
N PHE A 306 -0.99 -20.59 8.49
CA PHE A 306 0.16 -21.36 8.02
C PHE A 306 -0.06 -22.03 6.65
N ASP A 307 -1.29 -22.25 6.23
CA ASP A 307 -1.59 -22.82 4.91
C ASP A 307 -1.21 -21.86 3.77
N ALA A 308 -1.04 -20.56 4.06
CA ALA A 308 -0.55 -19.58 3.11
C ALA A 308 0.88 -19.87 2.63
N GLU A 309 1.67 -20.63 3.37
CA GLU A 309 3.01 -21.06 2.94
C GLU A 309 2.90 -22.16 1.88
N THR A 310 3.05 -21.78 0.62
CA THR A 310 2.90 -22.67 -0.55
C THR A 310 4.16 -22.74 -1.40
N GLU A 311 4.20 -23.71 -2.29
CA GLU A 311 5.25 -23.89 -3.28
C GLU A 311 4.62 -24.01 -4.67
N MET A 312 5.23 -23.38 -5.67
CA MET A 312 4.82 -23.47 -7.07
C MET A 312 6.02 -23.87 -7.93
N GLU A 313 5.81 -24.71 -8.93
CA GLU A 313 6.85 -24.99 -9.91
C GLU A 313 7.27 -23.69 -10.61
N LEU A 314 8.57 -23.50 -10.85
CA LEU A 314 9.08 -22.25 -11.40
C LEU A 314 8.49 -21.91 -12.77
N ASP A 315 8.28 -22.91 -13.61
CA ASP A 315 7.72 -22.70 -14.95
C ASP A 315 6.25 -22.28 -14.88
N ASP A 316 5.46 -22.86 -13.97
CA ASP A 316 4.07 -22.44 -13.72
C ASP A 316 4.01 -21.03 -13.17
N PHE A 317 4.92 -20.67 -12.26
CA PHE A 317 5.04 -19.31 -11.73
C PHE A 317 5.33 -18.31 -12.85
N LEU A 318 6.25 -18.60 -13.75
CA LEU A 318 6.61 -17.71 -14.86
C LEU A 318 5.47 -17.52 -15.86
N VAL A 319 4.58 -18.49 -16.00
CA VAL A 319 3.37 -18.38 -16.83
C VAL A 319 2.31 -17.51 -16.15
N ALA A 320 2.17 -17.62 -14.83
CA ALA A 320 1.15 -16.89 -14.06
C ALA A 320 1.56 -15.46 -13.73
N TRP A 321 2.86 -15.13 -13.74
CA TRP A 321 3.39 -13.83 -13.32
C TRP A 321 3.56 -12.86 -14.49
N ASP A 322 3.06 -11.64 -14.34
CA ASP A 322 3.11 -10.55 -15.32
C ASP A 322 4.44 -9.77 -15.36
N ASN A 323 5.46 -10.25 -14.67
CA ASN A 323 6.76 -9.57 -14.49
C ASN A 323 6.70 -8.25 -13.72
N VAL A 324 5.61 -7.98 -13.01
CA VAL A 324 5.49 -6.81 -12.14
C VAL A 324 5.66 -7.23 -10.68
N ALA A 325 6.47 -6.49 -9.95
CA ALA A 325 6.70 -6.70 -8.52
C ALA A 325 6.65 -5.37 -7.76
N LEU A 326 6.13 -5.40 -6.55
CA LEU A 326 6.35 -4.38 -5.55
C LEU A 326 7.61 -4.75 -4.76
N LEU A 327 8.62 -3.92 -4.88
CA LEU A 327 9.88 -4.03 -4.16
C LEU A 327 9.86 -3.10 -2.95
N MET A 328 10.46 -3.56 -1.85
CA MET A 328 10.45 -2.82 -0.59
C MET A 328 11.80 -2.93 0.12
N ARG A 329 12.15 -1.92 0.89
CA ARG A 329 13.36 -1.91 1.72
C ARG A 329 13.02 -1.70 3.19
N PRO A 330 13.87 -2.19 4.11
CA PRO A 330 13.74 -1.86 5.53
C PRO A 330 13.80 -0.34 5.73
N ARG A 331 13.20 0.12 6.82
CA ARG A 331 13.27 1.54 7.20
C ARG A 331 14.71 1.98 7.37
N PRO A 332 15.13 3.12 6.82
CA PRO A 332 16.41 3.73 7.17
C PRO A 332 16.50 3.99 8.68
N ALA A 333 17.68 3.80 9.26
CA ALA A 333 17.88 3.93 10.70
C ALA A 333 17.47 5.31 11.27
N ALA A 334 17.66 6.38 10.50
CA ALA A 334 17.24 7.73 10.86
C ALA A 334 15.70 7.87 11.02
N ASN A 335 14.91 7.04 10.32
CA ASN A 335 13.44 7.04 10.41
C ASN A 335 12.92 6.18 11.56
N MET A 336 13.78 5.42 12.24
CA MET A 336 13.40 4.63 13.41
C MET A 336 13.29 5.49 14.69
N GLN A 337 13.84 6.69 14.70
CA GLN A 337 13.89 7.59 15.86
C GLN A 337 12.71 8.57 15.96
N GLY A 338 11.54 8.24 15.41
CA GLY A 338 10.32 8.94 15.76
C GLY A 338 10.06 10.26 15.03
N GLY A 339 10.52 10.41 13.81
CA GLY A 339 10.16 11.54 12.95
C GLY A 339 8.66 11.57 12.60
N PRO A 340 8.18 12.68 12.00
CA PRO A 340 6.76 12.95 11.70
C PRO A 340 6.02 11.87 10.90
N VAL A 341 6.73 10.86 10.38
CA VAL A 341 6.18 9.71 9.66
C VAL A 341 5.30 8.84 10.55
N ARG A 342 5.66 8.65 11.84
CA ARG A 342 4.85 7.83 12.75
C ARG A 342 3.48 8.45 13.04
N ASP A 343 3.43 9.77 13.16
CA ASP A 343 2.19 10.49 13.46
C ASP A 343 1.29 10.66 12.21
N SER A 344 1.87 10.61 11.00
CA SER A 344 1.11 10.79 9.76
C SER A 344 0.39 9.53 9.28
N VAL A 345 0.79 8.36 9.76
CA VAL A 345 0.25 7.07 9.30
C VAL A 345 -0.97 6.65 10.11
N ARG A 346 -1.07 7.09 11.35
CA ARG A 346 -2.23 6.78 12.17
C ARG A 346 -3.35 7.73 11.81
N PRO A 347 -4.49 7.21 11.33
CA PRO A 347 -5.67 8.03 11.29
C PRO A 347 -5.93 8.49 12.73
N ARG A 348 -5.71 9.76 13.04
CA ARG A 348 -6.17 10.35 14.28
C ARG A 348 -7.56 10.93 14.07
N PRO A 349 -8.44 10.79 15.05
CA PRO A 349 -9.74 11.38 14.97
C PRO A 349 -9.67 12.88 14.81
N ALA A 350 -10.43 13.36 13.87
CA ALA A 350 -10.76 14.76 13.78
C ALA A 350 -12.02 15.04 14.64
N GLY A 351 -11.98 14.79 15.94
CA GLY A 351 -13.10 15.12 16.80
C GLY A 351 -13.70 13.93 17.58
N PRO A 352 -14.67 14.20 18.44
CA PRO A 352 -15.31 13.17 19.22
C PRO A 352 -16.12 12.22 18.35
N VAL A 353 -16.13 10.94 18.71
CA VAL A 353 -17.01 9.92 18.10
C VAL A 353 -18.46 10.39 18.27
N ALA A 354 -19.22 10.39 17.18
CA ALA A 354 -20.62 10.73 17.24
C ALA A 354 -21.38 9.80 18.20
N PRO A 355 -22.18 10.33 19.12
CA PRO A 355 -22.92 9.50 20.08
C PRO A 355 -23.91 8.59 19.37
N GLY A 356 -24.01 7.36 19.81
CA GLY A 356 -25.09 6.47 19.37
C GLY A 356 -24.60 5.27 18.58
N VAL A 357 -23.32 5.05 18.59
CA VAL A 357 -22.81 4.21 17.61
C VAL A 357 -22.29 2.91 18.15
N CYS A 358 -21.32 2.39 18.31
CA CYS A 358 -20.99 1.04 18.75
C CYS A 358 -20.51 0.99 20.21
N ARG A 359 -20.53 -0.17 20.81
CA ARG A 359 -20.27 -0.28 22.25
C ARG A 359 -18.99 -1.04 22.52
N LEU A 360 -18.01 -0.40 23.15
CA LEU A 360 -16.81 -1.01 23.68
C LEU A 360 -17.02 -1.36 25.15
N TYR A 361 -16.75 -2.61 25.56
CA TYR A 361 -16.92 -3.06 26.93
C TYR A 361 -15.60 -3.39 27.60
N ARG A 362 -15.44 -2.94 28.82
CA ARG A 362 -14.45 -3.45 29.77
C ARG A 362 -15.16 -3.84 31.04
N GLY A 363 -15.02 -5.09 31.49
CA GLY A 363 -15.60 -5.53 32.74
C GLY A 363 -17.12 -5.35 32.89
N GLY A 364 -17.85 -5.22 31.76
CA GLY A 364 -19.30 -5.01 31.73
C GLY A 364 -19.74 -3.59 31.46
N GLU A 365 -18.83 -2.61 31.35
CA GLU A 365 -19.16 -1.21 31.03
C GLU A 365 -18.93 -0.81 29.59
N LEU A 366 -19.70 0.12 29.12
CA LEU A 366 -20.05 0.42 27.76
C LEU A 366 -19.47 1.73 27.21
N HIS A 367 -18.86 1.66 26.03
CA HIS A 367 -18.39 2.82 25.29
C HIS A 367 -18.72 2.71 23.81
N LEU A 368 -19.08 3.81 23.17
CA LEU A 368 -19.98 3.87 22.02
C LEU A 368 -19.33 3.86 20.64
N LEU A 369 -19.84 3.00 19.77
CA LEU A 369 -19.61 2.95 18.33
C LEU A 369 -20.93 2.55 17.63
N ASP A 370 -21.09 2.71 16.33
CA ASP A 370 -22.33 2.49 15.59
C ASP A 370 -22.77 1.02 15.51
N ALA A 371 -24.00 0.75 15.92
CA ALA A 371 -24.57 -0.58 15.84
C ALA A 371 -24.65 -1.09 14.39
N ASP A 372 -24.94 -0.21 13.45
CA ASP A 372 -24.98 -0.54 12.01
C ASP A 372 -23.60 -0.85 11.45
N PHE A 373 -22.57 -0.25 12.01
CA PHE A 373 -21.18 -0.51 11.64
C PHE A 373 -20.78 -1.97 11.91
N CYS A 374 -21.06 -2.49 13.10
CA CYS A 374 -20.74 -3.87 13.45
C CYS A 374 -21.60 -4.88 12.68
N ALA A 375 -22.88 -4.58 12.46
CA ALA A 375 -23.80 -5.42 11.69
C ALA A 375 -23.37 -5.55 10.21
N ASN A 376 -22.75 -4.54 9.65
CA ASN A 376 -22.25 -4.51 8.28
C ASN A 376 -20.78 -4.97 8.12
N GLY A 377 -20.19 -5.57 9.14
CA GLY A 377 -18.84 -6.11 9.08
C GLY A 377 -17.72 -5.06 9.09
N GLY A 378 -17.95 -3.94 9.77
CA GLY A 378 -16.93 -2.91 9.98
C GLY A 378 -15.73 -3.41 10.77
N VAL A 379 -14.60 -2.73 10.61
CA VAL A 379 -13.35 -3.03 11.29
C VAL A 379 -13.02 -1.96 12.30
N LEU A 380 -12.74 -2.37 13.52
CA LEU A 380 -12.20 -1.52 14.55
C LEU A 380 -10.69 -1.65 14.60
N ALA A 381 -9.99 -0.54 14.53
CA ALA A 381 -8.58 -0.46 14.84
C ALA A 381 -8.35 0.52 16.00
N TRP A 382 -7.38 0.26 16.84
CA TRP A 382 -7.05 1.13 17.97
C TRP A 382 -5.54 1.15 18.21
N SER A 383 -5.07 2.13 18.93
CA SER A 383 -3.70 2.16 19.42
C SER A 383 -3.69 2.13 20.94
N THR A 384 -2.78 1.34 21.51
CA THR A 384 -2.50 1.37 22.95
C THR A 384 -1.85 2.70 23.36
N PRO A 385 -1.87 3.06 24.67
CA PRO A 385 -1.24 4.30 25.17
C PRO A 385 0.25 4.45 24.82
N ASP A 386 0.97 3.33 24.68
CA ASP A 386 2.37 3.27 24.19
C ASP A 386 2.50 3.43 22.69
N GLY A 387 1.37 3.65 22.03
CA GLY A 387 1.32 3.95 20.62
C GLY A 387 1.41 2.75 19.69
N ARG A 388 1.28 1.51 20.15
CA ARG A 388 1.22 0.33 19.29
C ARG A 388 -0.13 0.22 18.62
N PRO A 389 -0.20 0.10 17.29
CA PRO A 389 -1.44 -0.10 16.58
C PRO A 389 -1.95 -1.53 16.76
N HIS A 390 -3.24 -1.66 16.90
CA HIS A 390 -3.97 -2.93 16.89
C HIS A 390 -5.19 -2.81 15.99
N ALA A 391 -5.63 -3.92 15.40
CA ALA A 391 -6.88 -3.97 14.66
C ALA A 391 -7.76 -5.10 15.15
N THR A 392 -9.06 -4.90 15.09
CA THR A 392 -10.03 -5.91 15.48
C THR A 392 -10.12 -6.98 14.43
N THR A 393 -9.33 -7.99 14.59
CA THR A 393 -9.73 -9.30 14.09
C THR A 393 -10.03 -10.18 15.28
N ALA A 394 -10.89 -11.14 15.09
CA ALA A 394 -11.29 -12.12 16.09
C ALA A 394 -10.13 -12.90 16.78
N HIS A 395 -8.89 -12.46 16.63
CA HIS A 395 -7.72 -13.30 16.93
C HIS A 395 -6.71 -12.75 17.90
N ARG A 396 -6.72 -11.47 18.35
CA ARG A 396 -5.57 -11.07 19.16
C ARG A 396 -5.79 -10.33 20.47
N THR A 397 -6.77 -9.45 20.62
CA THR A 397 -6.93 -8.70 21.89
C THR A 397 -8.32 -8.14 22.11
N ILE A 398 -9.19 -8.29 21.15
CA ILE A 398 -10.59 -7.99 21.29
C ILE A 398 -11.36 -9.28 21.02
N HIS A 399 -12.02 -9.79 22.01
CA HIS A 399 -13.06 -10.78 21.82
C HIS A 399 -14.29 -10.04 21.28
N PHE A 400 -14.65 -10.29 20.00
CA PHE A 400 -16.01 -10.04 19.58
C PHE A 400 -16.88 -10.93 20.43
N VAL A 401 -17.51 -10.38 21.42
CA VAL A 401 -18.71 -10.98 21.96
C VAL A 401 -19.74 -10.81 20.84
N GLU A 402 -20.31 -11.92 20.38
CA GLU A 402 -21.45 -11.86 19.45
C GLU A 402 -22.38 -10.72 19.87
N PRO A 403 -22.80 -9.89 18.94
CA PRO A 403 -23.47 -8.65 19.25
C PRO A 403 -24.84 -8.92 19.88
N GLU A 404 -24.89 -9.13 21.16
CA GLU A 404 -26.04 -8.61 21.89
C GLU A 404 -25.94 -7.11 21.68
N ALA A 405 -26.57 -6.63 20.60
CA ALA A 405 -26.61 -5.24 20.21
C ALA A 405 -25.23 -4.56 19.90
N GLY A 406 -24.39 -5.19 19.08
CA GLY A 406 -23.28 -4.49 18.43
C GLY A 406 -22.14 -4.04 19.34
N GLY A 407 -21.66 -4.88 20.22
CA GLY A 407 -20.57 -4.54 21.13
C GLY A 407 -19.28 -5.28 20.86
N VAL A 408 -18.15 -4.62 21.14
CA VAL A 408 -16.82 -5.20 21.12
C VAL A 408 -16.26 -5.19 22.53
N ARG A 409 -15.76 -6.32 22.99
CA ARG A 409 -15.15 -6.43 24.31
C ARG A 409 -13.64 -6.21 24.20
N LEU A 410 -13.13 -5.21 24.90
CA LEU A 410 -11.69 -5.03 25.08
C LEU A 410 -11.23 -5.83 26.29
N ASP A 411 -10.34 -6.81 26.11
CA ASP A 411 -9.64 -7.42 27.22
C ASP A 411 -8.51 -6.50 27.69
N PRO A 412 -8.47 -6.12 28.96
CA PRO A 412 -7.38 -5.31 29.48
C PRO A 412 -6.07 -6.10 29.42
N LYS A 413 -5.04 -5.51 28.79
CA LYS A 413 -3.67 -6.06 28.83
C LYS A 413 -3.11 -6.11 30.26
N ASP A 414 -3.64 -5.26 31.12
CA ASP A 414 -3.23 -5.15 32.53
C ASP A 414 -4.49 -5.00 33.36
N PRO A 415 -4.99 -6.11 33.96
CA PRO A 415 -6.21 -6.07 34.77
C PRO A 415 -6.09 -5.23 36.04
N GLU A 416 -4.88 -4.85 36.46
CA GLU A 416 -4.66 -4.01 37.65
C GLU A 416 -4.76 -2.50 37.37
N LYS A 417 -4.76 -2.08 36.10
CA LYS A 417 -4.93 -0.67 35.75
C LYS A 417 -6.40 -0.30 35.66
N THR A 418 -6.81 0.62 36.52
CA THR A 418 -8.20 1.06 36.67
C THR A 418 -8.70 1.99 35.57
N SER A 419 -7.83 2.53 34.71
CA SER A 419 -8.22 3.35 33.56
C SER A 419 -7.14 3.35 32.49
N GLN A 420 -7.51 3.06 31.25
CA GLN A 420 -6.61 3.10 30.10
C GLN A 420 -7.26 3.87 28.96
N LYS A 421 -6.49 4.78 28.34
CA LYS A 421 -6.95 5.53 27.19
C LYS A 421 -6.60 4.80 25.88
N TYR A 422 -7.59 4.59 25.04
CA TYR A 422 -7.46 3.96 23.72
C TYR A 422 -7.92 4.92 22.64
N THR A 423 -7.18 4.97 21.54
CA THR A 423 -7.66 5.61 20.32
C THR A 423 -8.28 4.55 19.42
N VAL A 424 -9.54 4.69 19.13
CA VAL A 424 -10.34 3.71 18.38
C VAL A 424 -10.62 4.25 16.98
N TYR A 425 -10.42 3.41 15.99
CA TYR A 425 -10.69 3.70 14.58
C TYR A 425 -11.75 2.74 14.07
N ALA A 426 -12.80 3.28 13.47
CA ALA A 426 -13.87 2.49 12.91
C ALA A 426 -14.02 2.80 11.41
N VAL A 427 -13.99 1.76 10.57
CA VAL A 427 -14.18 1.88 9.12
C VAL A 427 -15.45 1.13 8.74
N ASP A 428 -16.44 1.82 8.21
CA ASP A 428 -17.66 1.21 7.72
C ASP A 428 -17.54 0.66 6.29
N THR A 429 -18.51 -0.12 5.84
CA THR A 429 -18.53 -0.68 4.49
C THR A 429 -18.74 0.36 3.40
N ALA A 430 -19.32 1.51 3.74
CA ALA A 430 -19.49 2.65 2.84
C ALA A 430 -18.26 3.57 2.79
N GLY A 431 -17.29 3.32 3.67
CA GLY A 431 -16.04 4.05 3.67
C GLY A 431 -15.97 5.22 4.62
N GLY A 432 -16.93 5.36 5.48
CA GLY A 432 -16.85 6.27 6.60
C GLY A 432 -15.75 5.81 7.57
N MET A 433 -14.90 6.73 8.03
CA MET A 433 -13.97 6.47 9.12
C MET A 433 -14.38 7.33 10.31
N LEU A 434 -14.74 6.66 11.40
CA LEU A 434 -14.99 7.26 12.69
C LEU A 434 -13.77 7.05 13.56
N VAL A 435 -13.39 8.04 14.31
CA VAL A 435 -12.22 7.95 15.18
C VAL A 435 -12.47 8.69 16.48
N GLY A 436 -12.12 8.11 17.59
CA GLY A 436 -12.29 8.70 18.90
C GLY A 436 -11.33 8.17 19.96
N ASP A 437 -11.05 8.97 20.96
CA ASP A 437 -10.35 8.52 22.15
C ASP A 437 -11.38 7.97 23.15
N VAL A 438 -11.14 6.77 23.63
CA VAL A 438 -11.97 6.11 24.65
C VAL A 438 -11.09 5.82 25.87
N THR A 439 -11.55 6.20 27.04
CA THR A 439 -10.94 5.82 28.32
C THR A 439 -11.76 4.68 28.90
N ILE A 440 -11.12 3.55 29.15
CA ILE A 440 -11.75 2.35 29.68
C ILE A 440 -11.11 2.03 31.01
#